data_ba59f25d604ff8bf86bee2326bf1d347
#
_entry.id   ba59f25d604ff8bf86bee2326bf1d347
#
_cell.length_a   1.000
_cell.length_b   1.000
_cell.length_c   1.000
_cell.angle_alpha   90.00
_cell.angle_beta   90.00
_cell.angle_gamma   90.00
#
_symmetry.space_group_name_H-M   'P 1'
#
loop_
_entity.id
_entity.type
_entity.pdbx_description
1 polymer ?
#
loop_
_entity_poly.entity_id
_entity_poly.type
_entity_poly.pdbx_seq_one_letter_code
_entity_poly.pdbx_strand_id
1 'polypeptide(L)' 'MEIKILGTGCTNCKNLEKATREAVAALNLDATVVKEEDIVKIMSYGVMRTPALVVDEKVIMYGRVPSVSEIKEMLLK' A
#
# COMPACT_ATOMS: atom_id res chain seq x y z
N MET A 1 -10.78 -1.71 -8.03
CA MET A 1 -10.05 -1.47 -6.73
C MET A 1 -8.80 -0.64 -7.01
N GLU A 2 -8.61 0.41 -6.28
CA GLU A 2 -7.43 1.24 -6.40
C GLU A 2 -6.59 1.12 -5.12
N ILE A 3 -5.33 0.78 -5.31
CA ILE A 3 -4.39 0.59 -4.20
C ILE A 3 -3.29 1.63 -4.34
N LYS A 4 -3.01 2.36 -3.26
CA LYS A 4 -1.95 3.37 -3.24
C LYS A 4 -0.91 2.99 -2.20
N ILE A 5 0.35 3.14 -2.58
CA ILE A 5 1.48 2.95 -1.68
C ILE A 5 2.01 4.33 -1.33
N LEU A 6 1.81 4.74 -0.09
CA LEU A 6 2.24 6.06 0.38
C LEU A 6 3.68 5.99 0.88
N GLY A 7 4.54 6.80 0.31
CA GLY A 7 5.93 6.86 0.75
C GLY A 7 6.80 7.63 -0.21
N THR A 8 7.96 8.06 0.27
CA THR A 8 8.86 8.93 -0.48
C THR A 8 10.02 8.17 -1.12
N GLY A 9 9.82 6.90 -1.48
CA GLY A 9 10.82 6.11 -2.19
C GLY A 9 11.85 5.43 -1.31
N CYS A 10 11.56 5.26 -0.02
CA CYS A 10 12.45 4.55 0.89
C CYS A 10 12.46 3.04 0.58
N THR A 11 13.42 2.32 1.14
CA THR A 11 13.54 0.88 0.93
C THR A 11 12.26 0.15 1.34
N ASN A 12 11.71 0.50 2.50
CA ASN A 12 10.46 -0.12 2.98
C ASN A 12 9.29 0.20 2.07
N CYS A 13 9.26 1.40 1.49
CA CYS A 13 8.21 1.78 0.55
C CYS A 13 8.27 0.92 -0.71
N LYS A 14 9.47 0.65 -1.21
CA LYS A 14 9.67 -0.22 -2.37
C LYS A 14 9.30 -1.66 -2.05
N ASN A 15 9.65 -2.13 -0.86
CA ASN A 15 9.32 -3.48 -0.42
C ASN A 15 7.81 -3.65 -0.29
N LEU A 16 7.12 -2.66 0.24
CA LEU A 16 5.67 -2.69 0.35
C LEU A 16 5.02 -2.73 -1.03
N GLU A 17 5.51 -1.93 -1.96
CA GLU A 17 4.99 -1.92 -3.33
C GLU A 17 5.14 -3.31 -3.96
N LYS A 18 6.33 -3.89 -3.85
CA LYS A 18 6.61 -5.21 -4.42
C LYS A 18 5.67 -6.27 -3.82
N ALA A 19 5.55 -6.29 -2.49
CA ALA A 19 4.69 -7.26 -1.81
C ALA A 19 3.23 -7.07 -2.20
N THR A 20 2.77 -5.82 -2.34
CA THR A 20 1.41 -5.52 -2.74
C THR A 20 1.13 -6.01 -4.17
N ARG A 21 2.05 -5.76 -5.09
CA ARG A 21 1.89 -6.23 -6.46
C ARG A 21 1.87 -7.76 -6.54
N GLU A 22 2.70 -8.42 -5.74
CA GLU A 22 2.69 -9.89 -5.67
C GLU A 22 1.35 -10.41 -5.13
N ALA A 23 0.83 -9.78 -4.08
CA ALA A 23 -0.46 -10.18 -3.51
C ALA A 23 -1.59 -10.01 -4.53
N VAL A 24 -1.63 -8.88 -5.23
CA VAL A 24 -2.64 -8.60 -6.26
C VAL A 24 -2.56 -9.65 -7.37
N ALA A 25 -1.35 -9.97 -7.82
CA ALA A 25 -1.15 -10.97 -8.88
C ALA A 25 -1.57 -12.36 -8.41
N ALA A 26 -1.21 -12.72 -7.18
CA ALA A 26 -1.54 -14.03 -6.62
C ALA A 26 -3.04 -14.24 -6.46
N LEU A 27 -3.78 -13.17 -6.13
CA LEU A 27 -5.23 -13.21 -5.98
C LEU A 27 -5.96 -12.97 -7.29
N ASN A 28 -5.22 -12.64 -8.35
CA ASN A 28 -5.79 -12.32 -9.65
C ASN A 28 -6.86 -11.21 -9.55
N LEU A 29 -6.56 -10.19 -8.76
CA LEU A 29 -7.47 -9.06 -8.55
C LEU A 29 -7.38 -8.07 -9.70
N ASP A 30 -8.52 -7.50 -10.06
CA ASP A 30 -8.58 -6.38 -10.99
C ASP A 30 -8.35 -5.10 -10.20
N ALA A 31 -7.08 -4.82 -9.88
CA ALA A 31 -6.69 -3.70 -9.06
C ALA A 31 -5.57 -2.90 -9.72
N THR A 32 -5.62 -1.59 -9.54
CA THR A 32 -4.58 -0.67 -9.99
C THR A 32 -3.70 -0.34 -8.78
N VAL A 33 -2.40 -0.55 -8.91
CA VAL A 33 -1.43 -0.22 -7.85
C VAL A 33 -0.62 0.98 -8.29
N VAL A 34 -0.68 2.06 -7.52
CA VAL A 34 0.06 3.29 -7.81
C VAL A 34 0.86 3.71 -6.59
N LYS A 35 1.94 4.45 -6.83
CA LYS A 35 2.75 5.02 -5.76
C LYS A 35 2.35 6.48 -5.55
N GLU A 36 2.23 6.90 -4.30
CA GLU A 36 2.02 8.30 -3.95
C GLU A 36 3.23 8.78 -3.17
N GLU A 37 4.00 9.66 -3.77
CA GLU A 37 5.23 10.17 -3.18
C GLU A 37 5.12 11.62 -2.72
N ASP A 38 4.01 12.29 -3.01
CA ASP A 38 3.78 13.67 -2.60
C ASP A 38 3.45 13.71 -1.11
N ILE A 39 4.34 14.33 -0.33
CA ILE A 39 4.22 14.36 1.12
C ILE A 39 2.91 15.04 1.57
N VAL A 40 2.44 16.04 0.84
CA VAL A 40 1.20 16.74 1.17
C VAL A 40 0.01 15.79 1.03
N LYS A 41 -0.02 15.02 -0.04
CA LYS A 41 -1.10 14.03 -0.25
C LYS A 41 -1.02 12.91 0.78
N ILE A 42 0.20 12.44 1.10
CA ILE A 42 0.39 11.43 2.13
C ILE A 42 -0.19 11.92 3.46
N MET A 43 0.12 13.14 3.84
CA MET A 43 -0.38 13.73 5.09
C MET A 43 -1.90 13.91 5.06
N SER A 44 -2.48 14.13 3.89
CA SER A 44 -3.93 14.30 3.77
C SER A 44 -4.71 13.04 4.14
N TYR A 45 -4.06 11.87 4.09
CA TYR A 45 -4.67 10.62 4.54
C TYR A 45 -4.59 10.44 6.06
N GLY A 46 -3.97 11.38 6.78
CA GLY A 46 -3.83 11.29 8.23
C GLY A 46 -2.74 10.34 8.69
N VAL A 47 -1.83 9.94 7.79
CA VAL A 47 -0.76 9.01 8.09
C VAL A 47 0.45 9.76 8.62
N MET A 48 0.99 9.35 9.76
CA MET A 48 2.15 9.97 10.36
C MET A 48 3.44 9.18 10.12
N ARG A 49 3.33 7.97 9.60
CA ARG A 49 4.48 7.11 9.28
C ARG A 49 4.31 6.50 7.92
N THR A 50 5.41 6.31 7.21
CA THR A 50 5.44 5.62 5.94
C THR A 50 6.34 4.38 6.07
N PRO A 51 6.13 3.34 5.28
CA PRO A 51 5.14 3.27 4.21
C PRO A 51 3.74 3.03 4.74
N ALA A 52 2.74 3.33 3.91
CA ALA A 52 1.35 3.09 4.24
C ALA A 52 0.64 2.50 3.03
N LEU A 53 -0.40 1.71 3.30
CA LEU A 53 -1.18 1.06 2.25
C LEU A 53 -2.61 1.60 2.29
N VAL A 54 -3.06 2.10 1.15
CA VAL A 54 -4.41 2.68 1.00
C VAL A 54 -5.16 1.84 -0.04
N VAL A 55 -6.36 1.43 0.30
CA VAL A 55 -7.24 0.72 -0.62
C VAL A 55 -8.55 1.48 -0.73
N ASP A 56 -8.89 1.89 -1.96
CA ASP A 56 -10.10 2.65 -2.25
C ASP A 56 -10.26 3.85 -1.30
N GLU A 57 -9.19 4.64 -1.17
CA GLU A 57 -9.11 5.86 -0.37
C GLU A 57 -9.14 5.62 1.16
N LYS A 58 -9.02 4.37 1.62
CA LYS A 58 -8.96 4.05 3.05
C LYS A 58 -7.58 3.51 3.41
N VAL A 59 -6.98 4.10 4.44
CA VAL A 59 -5.70 3.62 4.97
C VAL A 59 -5.95 2.33 5.74
N ILE A 60 -5.37 1.22 5.28
CA ILE A 60 -5.57 -0.09 5.92
C ILE A 60 -4.40 -0.51 6.79
N MET A 61 -3.22 0.09 6.59
CA MET A 61 -2.08 -0.11 7.49
C MET A 61 -1.02 0.95 7.21
N TYR A 62 -0.15 1.18 8.19
CA TYR A 62 0.96 2.13 8.04
C TYR A 62 2.07 1.79 9.03
N GLY A 63 3.26 2.31 8.72
CA GLY A 63 4.41 2.21 9.63
C GLY A 63 5.17 0.90 9.60
N ARG A 64 4.78 -0.05 8.76
CA ARG A 64 5.49 -1.31 8.61
C ARG A 64 5.28 -1.91 7.23
N VAL A 65 6.05 -2.96 6.93
CA VAL A 65 5.88 -3.70 5.68
C VAL A 65 5.28 -5.07 6.04
N PRO A 66 3.99 -5.29 5.74
CA PRO A 66 3.39 -6.61 5.97
C PRO A 66 3.91 -7.62 4.95
N SER A 67 3.76 -8.91 5.28
CA SER A 67 4.09 -9.97 4.34
C SER A 67 3.06 -10.03 3.21
N VAL A 68 3.42 -10.74 2.14
CA VAL A 68 2.48 -10.95 1.03
C VAL A 68 1.20 -11.63 1.54
N SER A 69 1.33 -12.60 2.43
CA SER A 69 0.17 -13.30 3.03
C SER A 69 -0.73 -12.33 3.78
N GLU A 70 -0.16 -11.44 4.57
CA GLU A 70 -0.94 -10.45 5.31
C GLU A 70 -1.68 -9.50 4.36
N ILE A 71 -1.01 -9.05 3.30
CA ILE A 71 -1.63 -8.16 2.31
C ILE A 71 -2.79 -8.88 1.61
N LYS A 72 -2.61 -10.15 1.25
CA LYS A 72 -3.69 -10.94 0.65
C LYS A 72 -4.92 -10.97 1.54
N GLU A 73 -4.74 -11.21 2.83
CA GLU A 73 -5.86 -11.23 3.77
C GLU A 73 -6.54 -9.86 3.86
N MET A 74 -5.76 -8.79 3.89
CA MET A 74 -6.31 -7.43 3.93
C MET A 74 -7.13 -7.11 2.67
N LEU A 75 -6.68 -7.56 1.52
CA LEU A 75 -7.36 -7.28 0.25
C LEU A 75 -8.63 -8.11 0.05
N LEU A 76 -8.75 -9.22 0.76
CA LEU A 76 -9.93 -10.09 0.65
C LEU A 76 -11.08 -9.68 1.58
N LYS A 77 -10.86 -8.74 2.46
CA LYS A 77 -11.90 -8.29 3.41
C LYS A 77 -12.78 -7.19 2.85
#